data_af33f38aa4434d9914b3c530ecf346ec
#
_entry.id   af33f38aa4434d9914b3c530ecf346ec
#
_cell.length_a   1.000
_cell.length_b   1.000
_cell.length_c   1.000
_cell.angle_alpha   90.00
_cell.angle_beta   90.00
_cell.angle_gamma   90.00
#
_symmetry.space_group_name_H-M   'P 1'
#
loop_
_entity.id
_entity.type
_entity.pdbx_description
1 polymer ?
#
loop_
_entity_poly.entity_id
_entity_poly.type
_entity_poly.pdbx_seq_one_letter_code
_entity_poly.pdbx_strand_id
1 'polypeptide(L)'
;MPDDAPSTDRESPVGKPVIRGDPRLTGQQPDEAVEFDPDDPESLELAARTVRRFSENTAGADDNVYMLRGAAACAALVRGEGSYKAAAQRAGGEATVSFIRKWSRVHDLPRSIRVYVAKGEIAPTAAKHIARLAGEARLLLAWAALDHDLTVRQIRSVASGVNNGSTVADALAAEGYTLGELTIDIDADAY
;
A
#
# COMPACT_ATOMS: atom_id res chain seq x y z
N MET A 1 10.20 -39.66 25.53
CA MET A 1 10.31 -39.04 24.19
C MET A 1 9.62 -37.72 24.29
N PRO A 2 10.33 -36.58 24.32
CA PRO A 2 9.65 -35.31 24.18
C PRO A 2 9.23 -35.16 22.73
N ASP A 3 7.97 -34.85 22.55
CA ASP A 3 7.29 -34.60 21.30
C ASP A 3 7.90 -33.33 20.69
N ASP A 4 8.79 -33.50 19.71
CA ASP A 4 9.40 -32.43 18.96
C ASP A 4 8.39 -31.97 17.88
N ALA A 5 7.35 -31.28 18.35
CA ALA A 5 6.45 -30.59 17.45
C ALA A 5 7.27 -29.54 16.69
N PRO A 6 7.28 -29.55 15.36
CA PRO A 6 8.03 -28.58 14.58
C PRO A 6 7.53 -27.19 14.96
N SER A 7 8.44 -26.39 15.50
CA SER A 7 8.20 -24.99 15.80
C SER A 7 7.59 -24.33 14.55
N THR A 8 6.35 -23.91 14.66
CA THR A 8 5.65 -23.11 13.63
C THR A 8 6.21 -21.69 13.51
N ASP A 9 7.22 -21.39 14.31
CA ASP A 9 7.93 -20.13 14.31
C ASP A 9 9.09 -20.23 13.29
N ARG A 10 8.77 -20.47 12.03
CA ARG A 10 9.71 -20.24 10.94
C ARG A 10 9.95 -18.74 10.89
N GLU A 11 11.07 -18.33 11.43
CA GLU A 11 11.59 -17.00 11.16
C GLU A 11 11.69 -16.84 9.65
N SER A 12 10.90 -15.90 9.12
CA SER A 12 11.06 -15.48 7.74
C SER A 12 12.48 -14.96 7.59
N PRO A 13 13.21 -15.33 6.50
CA PRO A 13 14.56 -14.81 6.26
C PRO A 13 14.62 -13.28 6.15
N VAL A 14 13.50 -12.62 6.11
CA VAL A 14 13.37 -11.14 6.10
C VAL A 14 13.05 -10.58 7.49
N GLY A 15 13.27 -11.34 8.52
CA GLY A 15 12.88 -10.99 9.87
C GLY A 15 11.41 -11.29 10.15
N LYS A 16 11.05 -11.38 11.44
CA LYS A 16 9.64 -11.42 11.84
C LYS A 16 8.95 -10.31 11.09
N PRO A 17 7.89 -10.60 10.37
CA PRO A 17 7.07 -9.55 9.84
C PRO A 17 6.34 -8.86 10.99
N VAL A 18 7.05 -8.01 11.65
CA VAL A 18 6.62 -6.94 12.54
C VAL A 18 5.39 -6.23 12.01
N ILE A 19 5.36 -6.24 10.88
CA ILE A 19 4.57 -5.93 9.78
C ILE A 19 3.17 -6.51 9.83
N ARG A 20 2.96 -7.64 10.33
CA ARG A 20 1.64 -8.27 10.33
C ARG A 20 0.83 -7.89 11.55
N GLY A 21 1.02 -6.64 12.03
CA GLY A 21 0.30 -6.14 13.18
C GLY A 21 0.43 -7.13 14.33
N ASP A 22 1.66 -7.37 14.76
CA ASP A 22 1.85 -8.09 16.04
C ASP A 22 1.13 -7.26 17.11
N PRO A 23 0.04 -7.79 17.71
CA PRO A 23 -0.72 -7.07 18.75
C PRO A 23 0.17 -6.63 19.92
N ARG A 24 1.31 -7.30 20.11
CA ARG A 24 2.30 -6.96 21.13
C ARG A 24 3.06 -5.68 20.83
N LEU A 25 3.17 -5.31 19.55
CA LEU A 25 3.87 -4.11 19.10
C LEU A 25 2.92 -2.95 18.81
N THR A 26 1.72 -3.24 18.36
CA THR A 26 0.72 -2.21 18.03
C THR A 26 -0.37 -2.05 19.08
N GLY A 27 -0.56 -3.05 19.95
CA GLY A 27 -1.65 -3.08 20.93
C GLY A 27 -3.05 -3.22 20.32
N GLN A 28 -3.13 -3.44 19.01
CA GLN A 28 -4.36 -3.47 18.24
C GLN A 28 -4.35 -4.65 17.25
N GLN A 29 -5.52 -5.10 16.85
CA GLN A 29 -5.65 -6.08 15.78
C GLN A 29 -5.07 -5.52 14.48
N PRO A 30 -4.49 -6.36 13.57
CA PRO A 30 -3.90 -5.91 12.31
C PRO A 30 -4.83 -5.04 11.47
N ASP A 31 -6.11 -5.38 11.44
CA ASP A 31 -7.12 -4.66 10.68
C ASP A 31 -7.43 -3.30 11.33
N GLU A 32 -7.47 -3.23 12.67
CA GLU A 32 -7.69 -1.99 13.42
C GLU A 32 -6.47 -1.06 13.39
N ALA A 33 -5.27 -1.61 13.26
CA ALA A 33 -4.04 -0.83 13.24
C ALA A 33 -3.91 0.09 12.02
N VAL A 34 -4.67 -0.16 10.95
CA VAL A 34 -4.65 0.60 9.69
C VAL A 34 -5.96 1.33 9.39
N GLU A 35 -6.95 1.22 10.26
CA GLU A 35 -8.20 1.94 10.12
C GLU A 35 -8.21 3.22 10.95
N PHE A 36 -8.67 4.28 10.32
CA PHE A 36 -8.98 5.56 10.97
C PHE A 36 -10.40 5.92 10.57
N ASP A 37 -11.22 6.25 11.55
CA ASP A 37 -12.58 6.72 11.32
C ASP A 37 -12.58 8.20 10.91
N PRO A 38 -12.99 8.53 9.67
CA PRO A 38 -13.03 9.91 9.22
C PRO A 38 -14.15 10.74 9.87
N ASP A 39 -15.11 10.12 10.52
CA ASP A 39 -16.25 10.77 11.18
C ASP A 39 -15.99 10.97 12.70
N ASP A 40 -14.96 10.32 13.24
CA ASP A 40 -14.56 10.49 14.64
C ASP A 40 -13.44 11.54 14.81
N PRO A 41 -13.67 12.64 15.55
CA PRO A 41 -12.69 13.68 15.77
C PRO A 41 -11.37 13.20 16.43
N GLU A 42 -11.44 12.23 17.35
CA GLU A 42 -10.25 11.69 18.03
C GLU A 42 -9.42 10.85 17.07
N SER A 43 -10.09 10.06 16.25
CA SER A 43 -9.45 9.27 15.18
C SER A 43 -8.79 10.18 14.13
N LEU A 44 -9.44 11.27 13.74
CA LEU A 44 -8.85 12.25 12.82
C LEU A 44 -7.64 12.97 13.43
N GLU A 45 -7.65 13.26 14.72
CA GLU A 45 -6.50 13.84 15.40
C GLU A 45 -5.32 12.86 15.45
N LEU A 46 -5.61 11.56 15.70
CA LEU A 46 -4.61 10.50 15.63
C LEU A 46 -4.06 10.36 14.21
N ALA A 47 -4.93 10.42 13.19
CA ALA A 47 -4.53 10.40 11.78
C ALA A 47 -3.61 11.57 11.44
N ALA A 48 -3.94 12.79 11.89
CA ALA A 48 -3.13 13.99 11.65
C ALA A 48 -1.70 13.83 12.23
N ARG A 49 -1.61 13.36 13.48
CA ARG A 49 -0.31 13.09 14.11
C ARG A 49 0.47 11.99 13.40
N THR A 50 -0.24 10.95 12.93
CA THR A 50 0.37 9.84 12.18
C THR A 50 0.93 10.35 10.84
N VAL A 51 0.18 11.16 10.10
CA VAL A 51 0.62 11.73 8.83
C VAL A 51 1.80 12.68 9.03
N ARG A 52 1.77 13.53 10.06
CA ARG A 52 2.90 14.41 10.37
C ARG A 52 4.17 13.60 10.56
N ARG A 53 4.17 12.59 11.46
CA ARG A 53 5.33 11.73 11.70
C ARG A 53 5.77 10.99 10.43
N PHE A 54 4.81 10.51 9.66
CA PHE A 54 5.08 9.81 8.40
C PHE A 54 5.74 10.71 7.36
N SER A 55 5.35 11.99 7.30
CA SER A 55 5.95 12.95 6.37
C SER A 55 7.36 13.40 6.79
N GLU A 56 7.61 13.50 8.08
CA GLU A 56 8.89 13.94 8.65
C GLU A 56 9.92 12.82 8.72
N ASN A 57 9.45 11.58 8.89
CA ASN A 57 10.32 10.43 9.10
C ASN A 57 10.15 9.38 8.00
N THR A 58 10.95 9.52 6.95
CA THR A 58 11.09 8.48 5.92
C THR A 58 11.99 7.32 6.35
N ALA A 59 12.55 7.35 7.55
CA ALA A 59 13.41 6.29 8.08
C ALA A 59 12.67 4.98 8.37
N GLY A 60 11.33 4.99 8.40
CA GLY A 60 10.48 3.79 8.41
C GLY A 60 10.19 3.23 7.01
N ALA A 61 10.97 3.63 5.99
CA ALA A 61 10.73 3.21 4.60
C ALA A 61 10.86 1.70 4.38
N ASP A 62 11.50 0.99 5.31
CA ASP A 62 11.62 -0.48 5.28
C ASP A 62 10.45 -1.18 6.00
N ASP A 63 9.60 -0.44 6.70
CA ASP A 63 8.41 -0.96 7.36
C ASP A 63 7.16 -0.71 6.52
N ASN A 64 6.76 -1.73 5.78
CA ASN A 64 5.63 -1.66 4.86
C ASN A 64 4.30 -1.36 5.56
N VAL A 65 4.12 -1.85 6.79
CA VAL A 65 2.88 -1.58 7.56
C VAL A 65 2.86 -0.16 8.10
N TYR A 66 4.00 0.34 8.54
CA TYR A 66 4.11 1.75 8.89
C TYR A 66 3.71 2.65 7.72
N MET A 67 4.15 2.31 6.52
CA MET A 67 3.79 3.05 5.30
C MET A 67 2.32 2.89 4.92
N LEU A 68 1.74 1.68 5.05
CA LEU A 68 0.31 1.45 4.83
C LEU A 68 -0.54 2.16 5.88
N ARG A 69 -0.12 2.20 7.14
CA ARG A 69 -0.78 2.98 8.19
C ARG A 69 -0.74 4.48 7.87
N GLY A 70 0.39 4.99 7.42
CA GLY A 70 0.52 6.37 6.95
C GLY A 70 -0.42 6.67 5.77
N ALA A 71 -0.54 5.73 4.84
CA ALA A 71 -1.46 5.82 3.71
C ALA A 71 -2.93 5.85 4.17
N ALA A 72 -3.31 4.98 5.12
CA ALA A 72 -4.65 4.95 5.71
C ALA A 72 -4.98 6.27 6.43
N ALA A 73 -4.03 6.80 7.20
CA ALA A 73 -4.18 8.09 7.88
C ALA A 73 -4.36 9.24 6.89
N CYS A 74 -3.60 9.25 5.78
CA CYS A 74 -3.78 10.24 4.71
C CYS A 74 -5.19 10.16 4.10
N ALA A 75 -5.68 8.94 3.83
CA ALA A 75 -7.02 8.76 3.26
C ALA A 75 -8.13 9.20 4.23
N ALA A 76 -8.00 8.89 5.52
CA ALA A 76 -8.96 9.32 6.53
C ALA A 76 -9.01 10.84 6.65
N LEU A 77 -7.86 11.52 6.67
CA LEU A 77 -7.81 12.98 6.70
C LEU A 77 -8.48 13.60 5.47
N VAL A 78 -8.25 13.04 4.28
CA VAL A 78 -8.89 13.56 3.06
C VAL A 78 -10.40 13.40 3.11
N ARG A 79 -10.90 12.28 3.64
CA ARG A 79 -12.34 12.04 3.79
C ARG A 79 -12.97 12.95 4.85
N GLY A 80 -12.34 13.06 6.03
CA GLY A 80 -12.84 13.88 7.13
C GLY A 80 -12.75 15.39 6.85
N GLU A 81 -11.68 15.87 6.21
CA GLU A 81 -11.47 17.29 5.90
C GLU A 81 -12.06 17.72 4.53
N GLY A 82 -12.49 16.76 3.71
CA GLY A 82 -13.11 17.00 2.40
C GLY A 82 -12.16 17.47 1.29
N SER A 83 -10.87 17.69 1.59
CA SER A 83 -9.90 18.08 0.56
C SER A 83 -8.46 17.74 0.92
N TYR A 84 -7.63 17.51 -0.11
CA TYR A 84 -6.18 17.31 0.08
C TYR A 84 -5.49 18.51 0.74
N LYS A 85 -5.95 19.71 0.46
CA LYS A 85 -5.38 20.94 1.03
C LYS A 85 -5.67 21.04 2.52
N ALA A 86 -6.91 20.85 2.92
CA ALA A 86 -7.31 20.88 4.32
C ALA A 86 -6.64 19.74 5.12
N ALA A 87 -6.56 18.53 4.54
CA ALA A 87 -5.84 17.41 5.14
C ALA A 87 -4.35 17.71 5.37
N ALA A 88 -3.67 18.31 4.40
CA ALA A 88 -2.28 18.72 4.53
C ALA A 88 -2.10 19.82 5.60
N GLN A 89 -2.99 20.79 5.65
CA GLN A 89 -2.98 21.85 6.68
C GLN A 89 -3.18 21.28 8.08
N ARG A 90 -4.11 20.33 8.24
CA ARG A 90 -4.37 19.70 9.54
C ARG A 90 -3.19 18.84 10.00
N ALA A 91 -2.60 18.05 9.11
CA ALA A 91 -1.43 17.26 9.44
C ALA A 91 -0.23 18.14 9.82
N GLY A 92 -0.01 19.22 9.10
CA GLY A 92 1.14 20.12 9.28
C GLY A 92 2.48 19.45 8.99
N GLY A 93 3.57 20.00 9.51
CA GLY A 93 4.92 19.50 9.28
C GLY A 93 5.30 19.47 7.80
N GLU A 94 5.91 18.39 7.34
CA GLU A 94 6.34 18.17 5.95
C GLU A 94 5.23 17.59 5.05
N ALA A 95 3.99 17.51 5.55
CA ALA A 95 2.86 16.90 4.85
C ALA A 95 2.32 17.81 3.75
N THR A 96 2.89 17.74 2.56
CA THR A 96 2.43 18.51 1.39
C THR A 96 1.15 17.90 0.79
N VAL A 97 0.41 18.72 0.02
CA VAL A 97 -0.76 18.26 -0.77
C VAL A 97 -0.39 17.09 -1.69
N SER A 98 0.80 17.14 -2.30
CA SER A 98 1.30 16.08 -3.17
C SER A 98 1.58 14.79 -2.39
N PHE A 99 2.13 14.91 -1.18
CA PHE A 99 2.37 13.78 -0.27
C PHE A 99 1.05 13.10 0.09
N ILE A 100 0.09 13.86 0.61
CA ILE A 100 -1.24 13.35 0.99
C ILE A 100 -1.93 12.65 -0.19
N ARG A 101 -1.94 13.28 -1.37
CA ARG A 101 -2.57 12.71 -2.57
C ARG A 101 -1.94 11.39 -2.99
N LYS A 102 -0.62 11.27 -2.92
CA LYS A 102 0.09 10.03 -3.31
C LYS A 102 -0.25 8.88 -2.37
N TRP A 103 -0.22 9.14 -1.08
CA TRP A 103 -0.41 8.10 -0.09
C TRP A 103 -1.88 7.72 0.12
N SER A 104 -2.82 8.66 0.08
CA SER A 104 -4.25 8.32 0.14
C SER A 104 -4.67 7.37 -0.98
N ARG A 105 -4.10 7.53 -2.19
CA ARG A 105 -4.36 6.61 -3.31
C ARG A 105 -3.81 5.20 -3.08
N VAL A 106 -2.73 5.05 -2.33
CA VAL A 106 -2.22 3.72 -1.95
C VAL A 106 -3.21 3.01 -1.04
N HIS A 107 -3.85 3.72 -0.12
CA HIS A 107 -4.92 3.16 0.71
C HIS A 107 -6.15 2.75 -0.12
N ASP A 108 -6.44 3.47 -1.20
CA ASP A 108 -7.57 3.18 -2.11
C ASP A 108 -7.29 2.01 -3.08
N LEU A 109 -6.11 1.40 -3.03
CA LEU A 109 -5.84 0.16 -3.74
C LEU A 109 -6.72 -0.98 -3.18
N PRO A 110 -7.17 -1.91 -4.02
CA PRO A 110 -7.86 -3.11 -3.58
C PRO A 110 -7.10 -3.83 -2.46
N ARG A 111 -7.84 -4.41 -1.51
CA ARG A 111 -7.25 -5.16 -0.38
C ARG A 111 -6.28 -6.25 -0.86
N SER A 112 -6.63 -6.94 -1.96
CA SER A 112 -5.77 -7.95 -2.58
C SER A 112 -4.37 -7.41 -2.90
N ILE A 113 -4.25 -6.20 -3.46
CA ILE A 113 -2.96 -5.56 -3.73
C ILE A 113 -2.28 -5.12 -2.43
N ARG A 114 -3.02 -4.51 -1.50
CA ARG A 114 -2.45 -4.03 -0.22
C ARG A 114 -1.86 -5.16 0.62
N VAL A 115 -2.41 -6.37 0.54
CA VAL A 115 -1.84 -7.56 1.20
C VAL A 115 -0.45 -7.88 0.68
N TYR A 116 -0.20 -7.80 -0.63
CA TYR A 116 1.13 -8.02 -1.20
C TYR A 116 2.11 -6.90 -0.85
N VAL A 117 1.63 -5.67 -0.70
CA VAL A 117 2.45 -4.57 -0.17
C VAL A 117 2.82 -4.85 1.29
N ALA A 118 1.87 -5.29 2.12
CA ALA A 118 2.12 -5.64 3.51
C ALA A 118 3.14 -6.79 3.65
N LYS A 119 3.08 -7.78 2.75
CA LYS A 119 4.03 -8.90 2.72
C LYS A 119 5.42 -8.52 2.21
N GLY A 120 5.59 -7.33 1.64
CA GLY A 120 6.84 -6.89 1.04
C GLY A 120 7.09 -7.39 -0.38
N GLU A 121 6.12 -8.07 -0.98
CA GLU A 121 6.20 -8.56 -2.36
C GLU A 121 6.02 -7.44 -3.39
N ILE A 122 5.30 -6.38 -3.03
CA ILE A 122 5.23 -5.13 -3.77
C ILE A 122 5.75 -4.02 -2.87
N ALA A 123 6.82 -3.34 -3.29
CA ALA A 123 7.34 -2.21 -2.53
C ALA A 123 6.30 -1.08 -2.43
N PRO A 124 6.15 -0.40 -1.27
CA PRO A 124 5.20 0.72 -1.12
C PRO A 124 5.44 1.85 -2.13
N THR A 125 6.69 2.05 -2.54
CA THR A 125 7.06 3.00 -3.60
C THR A 125 6.55 2.57 -4.97
N ALA A 126 6.52 1.27 -5.26
CA ALA A 126 5.89 0.70 -6.45
C ALA A 126 4.37 0.84 -6.40
N ALA A 127 3.76 0.55 -5.25
CA ALA A 127 2.32 0.69 -5.03
C ALA A 127 1.81 2.10 -5.35
N LYS A 128 2.58 3.15 -5.08
CA LYS A 128 2.23 4.53 -5.49
C LYS A 128 2.07 4.71 -6.99
N HIS A 129 2.84 3.98 -7.79
CA HIS A 129 2.72 4.03 -9.25
C HIS A 129 1.52 3.22 -9.74
N ILE A 130 1.29 2.04 -9.16
CA ILE A 130 0.09 1.21 -9.43
C ILE A 130 -1.18 1.99 -9.08
N ALA A 131 -1.20 2.69 -7.95
CA ALA A 131 -2.34 3.49 -7.49
C ALA A 131 -2.68 4.69 -8.39
N ARG A 132 -1.81 5.06 -9.34
CA ARG A 132 -2.12 6.08 -10.36
C ARG A 132 -3.02 5.57 -11.47
N LEU A 133 -3.12 4.26 -11.62
CA LEU A 133 -3.98 3.62 -12.60
C LEU A 133 -5.41 3.50 -12.06
N ALA A 134 -6.36 3.31 -12.96
CA ALA A 134 -7.77 3.11 -12.63
C ALA A 134 -8.24 1.73 -13.09
N GLY A 135 -9.32 1.25 -12.48
CA GLY A 135 -10.00 0.04 -12.89
C GLY A 135 -9.07 -1.19 -12.94
N GLU A 136 -9.30 -2.02 -13.93
CA GLU A 136 -8.57 -3.29 -14.14
C GLU A 136 -7.06 -3.10 -14.36
N ALA A 137 -6.64 -1.98 -14.96
CA ALA A 137 -5.23 -1.74 -15.26
C ALA A 137 -4.34 -1.78 -14.01
N ARG A 138 -4.84 -1.36 -12.83
CA ARG A 138 -4.09 -1.46 -11.57
C ARG A 138 -3.90 -2.90 -11.11
N LEU A 139 -4.89 -3.76 -11.33
CA LEU A 139 -4.81 -5.19 -11.01
C LEU A 139 -3.82 -5.89 -11.93
N LEU A 140 -3.93 -5.66 -13.24
CA LEU A 140 -3.04 -6.24 -14.24
C LEU A 140 -1.58 -5.86 -13.98
N LEU A 141 -1.30 -4.58 -13.68
CA LEU A 141 0.06 -4.17 -13.36
C LEU A 141 0.56 -4.73 -12.04
N ALA A 142 -0.29 -4.84 -11.03
CA ALA A 142 0.10 -5.46 -9.76
C ALA A 142 0.47 -6.93 -9.93
N TRP A 143 -0.33 -7.68 -10.69
CA TRP A 143 -0.04 -9.09 -11.00
C TRP A 143 1.21 -9.26 -11.86
N ALA A 144 1.39 -8.43 -12.90
CA ALA A 144 2.61 -8.44 -13.68
C ALA A 144 3.86 -8.13 -12.83
N ALA A 145 3.72 -7.23 -11.85
CA ALA A 145 4.79 -6.91 -10.92
C ALA A 145 5.20 -8.11 -10.07
N LEU A 146 4.24 -8.93 -9.64
CA LEU A 146 4.48 -10.16 -8.87
C LEU A 146 5.05 -11.29 -9.74
N ASP A 147 4.49 -11.50 -10.94
CA ASP A 147 4.89 -12.59 -11.84
C ASP A 147 6.30 -12.42 -12.38
N HIS A 148 6.71 -11.18 -12.63
CA HIS A 148 7.98 -10.87 -13.27
C HIS A 148 9.00 -10.18 -12.35
N ASP A 149 8.71 -10.08 -11.05
CA ASP A 149 9.55 -9.37 -10.08
C ASP A 149 9.95 -7.95 -10.57
N LEU A 150 8.98 -7.20 -11.11
CA LEU A 150 9.25 -5.92 -11.72
C LEU A 150 9.83 -4.93 -10.70
N THR A 151 10.90 -4.28 -11.11
CA THR A 151 11.47 -3.19 -10.33
C THR A 151 10.54 -1.98 -10.27
N VAL A 152 10.72 -1.13 -9.25
CA VAL A 152 9.96 0.13 -9.11
C VAL A 152 10.06 1.00 -10.37
N ARG A 153 11.23 1.00 -11.04
CA ARG A 153 11.45 1.74 -12.28
C ARG A 153 10.57 1.22 -13.41
N GLN A 154 10.52 -0.09 -13.59
CA GLN A 154 9.69 -0.75 -14.63
C GLN A 154 8.21 -0.52 -14.36
N ILE A 155 7.75 -0.71 -13.12
CA ILE A 155 6.37 -0.42 -12.72
C ILE A 155 6.01 1.04 -13.01
N ARG A 156 6.90 1.98 -12.70
CA ARG A 156 6.71 3.40 -13.03
C ARG A 156 6.61 3.64 -14.52
N SER A 157 7.46 2.99 -15.34
CA SER A 157 7.46 3.11 -16.80
C SER A 157 6.15 2.60 -17.38
N VAL A 158 5.73 1.38 -17.00
CA VAL A 158 4.45 0.79 -17.45
C VAL A 158 3.27 1.67 -17.04
N ALA A 159 3.21 2.10 -15.78
CA ALA A 159 2.14 2.98 -15.31
C ALA A 159 2.10 4.31 -16.08
N SER A 160 3.25 4.84 -16.48
CA SER A 160 3.31 6.06 -17.31
C SER A 160 2.81 5.79 -18.71
N GLY A 161 3.18 4.68 -19.34
CA GLY A 161 2.69 4.26 -20.65
C GLY A 161 1.17 4.14 -20.67
N VAL A 162 0.60 3.46 -19.68
CA VAL A 162 -0.86 3.29 -19.53
C VAL A 162 -1.57 4.63 -19.35
N ASN A 163 -1.05 5.53 -18.51
CA ASN A 163 -1.63 6.86 -18.34
C ASN A 163 -1.52 7.73 -19.61
N ASN A 164 -0.60 7.40 -20.52
CA ASN A 164 -0.44 8.05 -21.85
C ASN A 164 -1.28 7.38 -22.94
N GLY A 165 -2.10 6.38 -22.59
CA GLY A 165 -3.05 5.75 -23.51
C GLY A 165 -2.67 4.37 -24.03
N SER A 166 -1.53 3.80 -23.61
CA SER A 166 -1.18 2.41 -23.94
C SER A 166 -2.04 1.43 -23.15
N THR A 167 -2.23 0.23 -23.68
CA THR A 167 -2.73 -0.88 -22.86
C THR A 167 -1.66 -1.34 -21.88
N VAL A 168 -2.04 -2.05 -20.82
CA VAL A 168 -1.06 -2.63 -19.89
C VAL A 168 -0.16 -3.63 -20.62
N ALA A 169 -0.74 -4.43 -21.53
CA ALA A 169 0.01 -5.40 -22.32
C ALA A 169 1.07 -4.72 -23.22
N ASP A 170 0.71 -3.66 -23.92
CA ASP A 170 1.64 -2.93 -24.78
C ASP A 170 2.75 -2.25 -23.98
N ALA A 171 2.39 -1.66 -22.84
CA ALA A 171 3.35 -1.00 -21.96
C ALA A 171 4.32 -2.01 -21.30
N LEU A 172 3.86 -3.22 -20.96
CA LEU A 172 4.72 -4.33 -20.50
C LEU A 172 5.63 -4.84 -21.63
N ALA A 173 5.08 -5.01 -22.84
CA ALA A 173 5.87 -5.45 -24.00
C ALA A 173 7.01 -4.48 -24.32
N ALA A 174 6.80 -3.17 -24.13
CA ALA A 174 7.84 -2.17 -24.29
C ALA A 174 8.99 -2.31 -23.26
N GLU A 175 8.72 -2.90 -22.11
CA GLU A 175 9.74 -3.24 -21.08
C GLU A 175 10.28 -4.67 -21.25
N GLY A 176 9.84 -5.41 -22.26
CA GLY A 176 10.30 -6.78 -22.55
C GLY A 176 9.54 -7.88 -21.83
N TYR A 177 8.36 -7.59 -21.31
CA TYR A 177 7.52 -8.55 -20.57
C TYR A 177 6.22 -8.81 -21.33
N THR A 178 5.69 -10.02 -21.15
CA THR A 178 4.35 -10.36 -21.64
C THR A 178 3.39 -10.46 -20.47
N LEU A 179 2.16 -9.99 -20.66
CA LEU A 179 1.08 -10.30 -19.75
C LEU A 179 0.79 -11.80 -19.93
N GLY A 180 1.09 -12.61 -18.91
CA GLY A 180 0.73 -14.02 -18.89
C GLY A 180 -0.79 -14.19 -18.97
N GLU A 181 -1.25 -15.39 -19.33
CA GLU A 181 -2.67 -15.74 -19.16
C GLU A 181 -2.98 -15.72 -17.66
N LEU A 182 -3.51 -14.57 -17.21
CA LEU A 182 -4.03 -14.44 -15.87
C LEU A 182 -5.30 -15.29 -15.77
N THR A 183 -5.19 -16.48 -15.25
CA THR A 183 -6.34 -17.18 -14.71
C THR A 183 -6.67 -16.49 -13.40
N ILE A 184 -7.35 -15.34 -13.49
CA ILE A 184 -7.91 -14.67 -12.32
C ILE A 184 -9.14 -15.49 -11.93
N ASP A 185 -9.00 -16.36 -10.95
CA ASP A 185 -10.14 -16.85 -10.20
C ASP A 185 -10.66 -15.65 -9.39
N ILE A 186 -11.52 -14.87 -10.01
CA ILE A 186 -12.22 -13.78 -9.35
C ILE A 186 -13.26 -14.45 -8.47
N ASP A 187 -12.95 -14.62 -7.21
CA ASP A 187 -13.95 -14.92 -6.20
C ASP A 187 -14.92 -13.73 -6.15
N ALA A 188 -16.04 -13.88 -6.85
CA ALA A 188 -17.08 -12.84 -7.00
C ALA A 188 -17.72 -12.44 -5.66
N ASP A 189 -17.46 -13.19 -4.59
CA ASP A 189 -17.97 -12.94 -3.23
C ASP A 189 -17.04 -12.04 -2.40
N ALA A 190 -15.97 -11.50 -2.95
CA ALA A 190 -15.00 -10.64 -2.26
C ALA A 190 -15.23 -9.13 -2.43
N TYR A 191 -16.43 -8.71 -2.94
CA TYR A 191 -16.80 -7.30 -3.09
C TYR A 191 -17.87 -6.86 -2.10
#